data_35108954dd653e2db6a50a35f2bdba16
#
_entry.id   35108954dd653e2db6a50a35f2bdba16
#
_cell.length_a   1.000
_cell.length_b   1.000
_cell.length_c   1.000
_cell.angle_alpha   90.00
_cell.angle_beta   90.00
_cell.angle_gamma   90.00
#
_symmetry.space_group_name_H-M   'P 1'
#
loop_
_entity.id
_entity.type
_entity.pdbx_description
1 polymer ?
#
loop_
_entity_poly.entity_id
_entity_poly.type
_entity_poly.pdbx_seq_one_letter_code
_entity_poly.pdbx_strand_id
1 'polypeptide(L)'
;FLGKLLIEACLEAFKTGAVVAAQDMGAAGLTCSTSEMAAKGGVGVILDLDKVPAREQGMSAYEYLLSESQERMLFVAQKGREAELIEIFHRWGLHAVVAGEIISEQIVRILHKGEIVVDLPASALADNTPLYHRELADTPEYAKQAWAWQDSDLSYSENYQEILLKLLASPAIASKSWIFKQYDHQVQNNTVLLPGSGDAAVIRLRSQDFGVGEANLSAELPSIGLAATVDCNARYVYLDPYEGAKLAVAEAARNLSCVGAEPLAVTDNLNFGSPETATGYWQLHEACRGIAEACRELSTPVTGGNVSLYNETLNPNGGSQAIYPTPVIGMVGIVNDIQKICGQGWQNVGDVIYLIGSDRTSLGATEYLAVIENQVTGRPTPLDYDLERRVQQVCRFGIHQGWIKSAHDCAEGGLSVAIAESSISGNLAAQIQLKNLRADSDALITWQNLLFGEGASRIVVSVSESDRPAWEKYLQNELPNNYWELGFVKDSESNLDIVINNRSVISLSLAELAHPYNNAISQWFTKDLPTA
;
A
#
# COMPACT_ATOMS: atom_id res chain seq x y z
N PHE A 1 -14.84 -2.94 16.95
CA PHE A 1 -16.29 -2.84 17.18
C PHE A 1 -16.69 -1.47 17.73
N LEU A 2 -15.94 -0.87 18.69
CA LEU A 2 -16.26 0.45 19.24
C LEU A 2 -16.19 1.56 18.19
N GLY A 3 -15.24 1.50 17.25
CA GLY A 3 -15.10 2.49 16.18
C GLY A 3 -16.36 2.66 15.34
N LYS A 4 -17.02 1.56 14.97
CA LYS A 4 -18.31 1.64 14.26
C LYS A 4 -19.36 2.37 15.08
N LEU A 5 -19.53 1.99 16.36
CA LEU A 5 -20.50 2.61 17.25
C LEU A 5 -20.21 4.11 17.43
N LEU A 6 -18.93 4.46 17.56
CA LEU A 6 -18.50 5.86 17.68
C LEU A 6 -18.83 6.68 16.42
N ILE A 7 -18.54 6.14 15.23
CA ILE A 7 -18.87 6.81 13.96
C ILE A 7 -20.37 7.07 13.84
N GLU A 8 -21.21 6.04 14.08
CA GLU A 8 -22.66 6.18 13.98
C GLU A 8 -23.22 7.18 15.01
N ALA A 9 -22.73 7.12 16.26
CA ALA A 9 -23.10 8.08 17.29
C ALA A 9 -22.69 9.52 16.95
N CYS A 10 -21.48 9.72 16.40
CA CYS A 10 -21.00 11.02 15.94
C CYS A 10 -21.90 11.58 14.81
N LEU A 11 -22.22 10.74 13.82
CA LEU A 11 -23.09 11.14 12.70
C LEU A 11 -24.49 11.53 13.19
N GLU A 12 -25.02 10.85 14.21
CA GLU A 12 -26.31 11.22 14.85
C GLU A 12 -26.17 12.53 15.61
N ALA A 13 -25.10 12.68 16.42
CA ALA A 13 -24.83 13.89 17.20
C ALA A 13 -24.72 15.14 16.31
N PHE A 14 -24.04 15.06 15.17
CA PHE A 14 -23.90 16.18 14.23
C PHE A 14 -25.25 16.63 13.65
N LYS A 15 -26.20 15.72 13.44
CA LYS A 15 -27.54 16.06 12.92
C LYS A 15 -28.38 16.90 13.89
N THR A 16 -28.06 16.86 15.19
CA THR A 16 -28.80 17.63 16.20
C THR A 16 -28.55 19.13 16.11
N GLY A 17 -27.42 19.56 15.54
CA GLY A 17 -26.91 20.92 15.62
C GLY A 17 -26.48 21.37 17.02
N ALA A 18 -26.34 20.43 17.99
CA ALA A 18 -25.84 20.72 19.33
C ALA A 18 -24.29 20.73 19.38
N VAL A 19 -23.63 20.17 18.39
CA VAL A 19 -22.17 20.12 18.30
C VAL A 19 -21.64 21.41 17.69
N VAL A 20 -20.76 22.11 18.42
CA VAL A 20 -20.05 23.31 17.95
C VAL A 20 -18.74 22.92 17.26
N ALA A 21 -17.99 21.99 17.84
CA ALA A 21 -16.74 21.48 17.32
C ALA A 21 -16.50 20.05 17.81
N ALA A 22 -15.71 19.29 17.05
CA ALA A 22 -15.30 17.94 17.42
C ALA A 22 -13.92 17.66 16.88
N GLN A 23 -13.13 16.88 17.63
CA GLN A 23 -11.80 16.42 17.23
C GLN A 23 -11.53 15.05 17.83
N ASP A 24 -10.87 14.19 17.07
CA ASP A 24 -10.37 12.91 17.60
C ASP A 24 -9.21 13.13 18.59
N MET A 25 -8.99 12.14 19.43
CA MET A 25 -7.87 12.11 20.37
C MET A 25 -6.79 11.18 19.81
N GLY A 26 -6.00 11.68 18.87
CA GLY A 26 -4.86 10.98 18.31
C GLY A 26 -3.62 11.04 19.20
N ALA A 27 -2.47 11.33 18.62
CA ALA A 27 -1.20 11.46 19.33
C ALA A 27 -1.30 12.47 20.49
N ALA A 28 -0.68 12.12 21.64
CA ALA A 28 -0.77 12.85 22.89
C ALA A 28 -2.20 13.10 23.42
N GLY A 29 -3.18 12.35 22.95
CA GLY A 29 -4.52 12.23 23.51
C GLY A 29 -5.24 13.55 23.79
N LEU A 30 -5.56 13.79 25.09
CA LEU A 30 -6.23 15.02 25.53
C LEU A 30 -5.39 16.28 25.34
N THR A 31 -4.06 16.17 25.40
CA THR A 31 -3.17 17.32 25.23
C THR A 31 -3.32 17.96 23.86
N CYS A 32 -3.22 17.18 22.78
CA CYS A 32 -3.38 17.69 21.42
C CYS A 32 -4.79 18.18 21.15
N SER A 33 -5.80 17.33 21.39
CA SER A 33 -7.20 17.69 21.06
C SER A 33 -7.66 18.96 21.79
N THR A 34 -7.31 19.09 23.07
CA THR A 34 -7.71 20.26 23.87
C THR A 34 -7.02 21.54 23.41
N SER A 35 -5.71 21.52 23.24
CA SER A 35 -4.93 22.71 22.86
C SER A 35 -5.21 23.15 21.42
N GLU A 36 -5.29 22.22 20.48
CA GLU A 36 -5.58 22.54 19.08
C GLU A 36 -6.98 23.11 18.88
N MET A 37 -8.01 22.52 19.52
CA MET A 37 -9.36 23.05 19.44
C MET A 37 -9.48 24.44 20.05
N ALA A 38 -8.83 24.66 21.21
CA ALA A 38 -8.81 25.97 21.86
C ALA A 38 -8.09 27.02 21.00
N ALA A 39 -6.91 26.70 20.44
CA ALA A 39 -6.15 27.60 19.58
C ALA A 39 -6.92 27.95 18.30
N LYS A 40 -7.41 26.94 17.57
CA LYS A 40 -8.22 27.13 16.35
C LYS A 40 -9.51 27.93 16.59
N GLY A 41 -10.13 27.75 17.76
CA GLY A 41 -11.31 28.47 18.16
C GLY A 41 -11.06 29.90 18.65
N GLY A 42 -9.82 30.27 18.90
CA GLY A 42 -9.46 31.57 19.52
C GLY A 42 -10.02 31.74 20.93
N VAL A 43 -10.20 30.64 21.66
CA VAL A 43 -10.79 30.56 23.01
C VAL A 43 -9.87 29.79 23.95
N GLY A 44 -10.27 29.64 25.21
CA GLY A 44 -9.60 28.76 26.15
C GLY A 44 -10.52 27.67 26.67
N VAL A 45 -9.98 26.83 27.52
CA VAL A 45 -10.68 25.70 28.12
C VAL A 45 -10.23 25.49 29.56
N ILE A 46 -11.18 25.14 30.42
CA ILE A 46 -10.90 24.53 31.73
C ILE A 46 -11.31 23.07 31.65
N LEU A 47 -10.36 22.16 31.80
CA LEU A 47 -10.56 20.71 31.78
C LEU A 47 -10.28 20.12 33.16
N ASP A 48 -11.16 19.27 33.66
CA ASP A 48 -11.06 18.58 34.95
C ASP A 48 -10.82 17.09 34.72
N LEU A 49 -9.59 16.62 34.94
CA LEU A 49 -9.20 15.23 34.70
C LEU A 49 -9.91 14.24 35.64
N ASP A 50 -10.39 14.69 36.80
CA ASP A 50 -11.12 13.81 37.73
C ASP A 50 -12.48 13.39 37.15
N LYS A 51 -12.98 14.08 36.12
CA LYS A 51 -14.20 13.74 35.39
C LYS A 51 -13.96 12.85 34.17
N VAL A 52 -12.70 12.67 33.76
CA VAL A 52 -12.35 11.85 32.60
C VAL A 52 -12.34 10.38 33.00
N PRO A 53 -13.14 9.51 32.35
CA PRO A 53 -13.13 8.09 32.65
C PRO A 53 -11.78 7.45 32.40
N ALA A 54 -11.28 6.68 33.36
CA ALA A 54 -10.05 5.91 33.26
C ALA A 54 -10.29 4.45 33.64
N ARG A 55 -9.56 3.55 33.00
CA ARG A 55 -9.55 2.11 33.37
C ARG A 55 -8.59 1.82 34.51
N GLU A 56 -7.44 2.52 34.51
CA GLU A 56 -6.41 2.37 35.52
C GLU A 56 -6.69 3.28 36.74
N GLN A 57 -6.34 2.78 37.92
CA GLN A 57 -6.42 3.56 39.16
C GLN A 57 -5.07 4.24 39.47
N GLY A 58 -5.14 5.45 40.02
CA GLY A 58 -3.96 6.15 40.50
C GLY A 58 -3.12 6.82 39.40
N MET A 59 -3.68 7.02 38.23
CA MET A 59 -3.01 7.76 37.15
C MET A 59 -2.65 9.18 37.59
N SER A 60 -1.46 9.62 37.20
CA SER A 60 -1.02 11.01 37.30
C SER A 60 -1.67 11.88 36.23
N ALA A 61 -1.68 13.20 36.42
CA ALA A 61 -2.17 14.13 35.42
C ALA A 61 -1.44 13.98 34.07
N TYR A 62 -0.14 13.72 34.10
CA TYR A 62 0.68 13.48 32.93
C TYR A 62 0.20 12.25 32.13
N GLU A 63 -0.11 11.14 32.80
CA GLU A 63 -0.63 9.91 32.17
C GLU A 63 -2.02 10.12 31.57
N TYR A 64 -2.92 10.85 32.24
CA TYR A 64 -4.23 11.21 31.67
C TYR A 64 -4.10 12.02 30.37
N LEU A 65 -3.18 12.99 30.37
CA LEU A 65 -3.01 13.93 29.26
C LEU A 65 -2.39 13.30 28.03
N LEU A 66 -1.45 12.36 28.22
CA LEU A 66 -0.73 11.70 27.14
C LEU A 66 -1.32 10.34 26.75
N SER A 67 -2.34 9.86 27.46
CA SER A 67 -2.98 8.56 27.14
C SER A 67 -3.57 8.60 25.72
N GLU A 68 -3.22 7.60 24.93
CA GLU A 68 -3.67 7.41 23.55
C GLU A 68 -4.66 6.24 23.42
N SER A 69 -5.57 6.06 24.38
CA SER A 69 -6.62 5.05 24.24
C SER A 69 -7.44 5.30 22.98
N GLN A 70 -7.59 4.25 22.17
CA GLN A 70 -8.28 4.34 20.88
C GLN A 70 -9.79 4.64 21.05
N GLU A 71 -10.42 5.09 19.97
CA GLU A 71 -11.86 5.34 19.87
C GLU A 71 -12.36 6.40 20.85
N ARG A 72 -11.66 7.54 20.95
CA ARG A 72 -12.08 8.69 21.74
C ARG A 72 -12.22 9.94 20.88
N MET A 73 -13.22 10.75 21.20
CA MET A 73 -13.49 12.04 20.57
C MET A 73 -13.71 13.11 21.62
N LEU A 74 -13.21 14.32 21.39
CA LEU A 74 -13.50 15.51 22.17
C LEU A 74 -14.54 16.36 21.45
N PHE A 75 -15.65 16.68 22.15
CA PHE A 75 -16.73 17.52 21.60
C PHE A 75 -16.83 18.83 22.36
N VAL A 76 -17.16 19.88 21.65
CA VAL A 76 -17.68 21.13 22.23
C VAL A 76 -19.17 21.21 21.93
N ALA A 77 -19.97 21.16 22.98
CA ALA A 77 -21.43 21.24 22.90
C ALA A 77 -21.91 22.72 23.00
N GLN A 78 -23.06 23.02 22.39
CA GLN A 78 -23.77 24.23 22.70
C GLN A 78 -24.20 24.23 24.16
N LYS A 79 -23.99 25.34 24.86
CA LYS A 79 -24.30 25.48 26.29
C LYS A 79 -25.74 25.11 26.58
N GLY A 80 -25.95 24.18 27.50
CA GLY A 80 -27.24 23.66 27.94
C GLY A 80 -27.80 22.52 27.09
N ARG A 81 -27.03 22.02 26.07
CA ARG A 81 -27.43 20.89 25.23
C ARG A 81 -26.50 19.67 25.44
N GLU A 82 -25.68 19.67 26.47
CA GLU A 82 -24.71 18.61 26.78
C GLU A 82 -25.43 17.28 27.05
N ALA A 83 -26.56 17.30 27.77
CA ALA A 83 -27.34 16.13 28.09
C ALA A 83 -27.89 15.39 26.86
N GLU A 84 -28.27 16.15 25.81
CA GLU A 84 -28.75 15.59 24.55
C GLU A 84 -27.64 14.75 23.87
N LEU A 85 -26.42 15.27 23.82
CA LEU A 85 -25.28 14.54 23.23
C LEU A 85 -24.93 13.32 24.06
N ILE A 86 -24.88 13.45 25.38
CA ILE A 86 -24.59 12.32 26.30
C ILE A 86 -25.61 11.20 26.11
N GLU A 87 -26.89 11.52 25.96
CA GLU A 87 -27.95 10.52 25.72
C GLU A 87 -27.74 9.77 24.41
N ILE A 88 -27.33 10.47 23.33
CA ILE A 88 -27.02 9.83 22.05
C ILE A 88 -25.91 8.81 22.23
N PHE A 89 -24.76 9.19 22.79
CA PHE A 89 -23.63 8.29 22.98
C PHE A 89 -23.97 7.09 23.90
N HIS A 90 -24.73 7.32 24.97
CA HIS A 90 -25.18 6.25 25.86
C HIS A 90 -26.10 5.25 25.16
N ARG A 91 -27.00 5.68 24.28
CA ARG A 91 -27.85 4.77 23.47
C ARG A 91 -27.01 3.86 22.56
N TRP A 92 -25.86 4.35 22.09
CA TRP A 92 -24.91 3.56 21.32
C TRP A 92 -23.97 2.71 22.20
N GLY A 93 -24.18 2.69 23.53
CA GLY A 93 -23.35 1.93 24.47
C GLY A 93 -21.97 2.54 24.70
N LEU A 94 -21.79 3.82 24.40
CA LEU A 94 -20.55 4.57 24.56
C LEU A 94 -20.60 5.42 25.83
N HIS A 95 -19.46 5.65 26.47
CA HIS A 95 -19.33 6.58 27.59
C HIS A 95 -19.17 8.01 27.08
N ALA A 96 -19.91 8.94 27.68
CA ALA A 96 -19.77 10.37 27.44
C ALA A 96 -19.93 11.15 28.74
N VAL A 97 -19.06 12.12 28.98
CA VAL A 97 -19.03 12.94 30.19
C VAL A 97 -18.72 14.38 29.86
N VAL A 98 -19.18 15.30 30.70
CA VAL A 98 -18.73 16.70 30.65
C VAL A 98 -17.46 16.82 31.46
N ALA A 99 -16.33 16.93 30.76
CA ALA A 99 -15.01 17.03 31.39
C ALA A 99 -14.53 18.47 31.64
N GLY A 100 -15.17 19.48 31.04
CA GLY A 100 -14.74 20.85 31.17
C GLY A 100 -15.67 21.87 30.53
N GLU A 101 -15.20 23.09 30.44
CA GLU A 101 -15.93 24.21 29.84
C GLU A 101 -15.01 25.12 29.01
N ILE A 102 -15.59 25.74 27.97
CA ILE A 102 -14.91 26.74 27.16
C ILE A 102 -14.98 28.10 27.85
N ILE A 103 -13.84 28.82 27.85
CA ILE A 103 -13.70 30.15 28.44
C ILE A 103 -13.21 31.16 27.42
N SER A 104 -13.44 32.47 27.68
CA SER A 104 -13.01 33.54 26.79
C SER A 104 -11.50 33.83 26.82
N GLU A 105 -10.84 33.51 27.93
CA GLU A 105 -9.39 33.64 28.07
C GLU A 105 -8.70 32.57 27.22
N GLN A 106 -7.75 32.95 26.37
CA GLN A 106 -7.08 32.01 25.45
C GLN A 106 -6.01 31.14 26.16
N ILE A 107 -6.43 30.41 27.17
CA ILE A 107 -5.57 29.53 27.97
C ILE A 107 -6.13 28.10 28.01
N VAL A 108 -5.26 27.13 28.12
CA VAL A 108 -5.56 25.75 28.49
C VAL A 108 -5.25 25.61 30.00
N ARG A 109 -6.30 25.50 30.81
CA ARG A 109 -6.19 25.28 32.25
C ARG A 109 -6.71 23.89 32.56
N ILE A 110 -5.88 23.07 33.18
CA ILE A 110 -6.21 21.68 33.51
C ILE A 110 -6.12 21.47 35.00
N LEU A 111 -7.16 20.87 35.54
CA LEU A 111 -7.30 20.54 36.95
C LEU A 111 -7.13 19.02 37.17
N HIS A 112 -6.48 18.65 38.27
CA HIS A 112 -6.41 17.27 38.78
C HIS A 112 -6.39 17.29 40.31
N LYS A 113 -7.28 16.55 40.94
CA LYS A 113 -7.45 16.51 42.41
C LYS A 113 -7.64 17.90 43.03
N GLY A 114 -8.34 18.77 42.31
CA GLY A 114 -8.62 20.14 42.71
C GLY A 114 -7.45 21.12 42.56
N GLU A 115 -6.31 20.70 42.05
CA GLU A 115 -5.15 21.55 41.81
C GLU A 115 -4.99 21.86 40.32
N ILE A 116 -4.47 23.05 39.99
CA ILE A 116 -4.13 23.42 38.62
C ILE A 116 -2.81 22.74 38.26
N VAL A 117 -2.82 21.82 37.29
CA VAL A 117 -1.64 21.10 36.83
C VAL A 117 -1.10 21.62 35.50
N VAL A 118 -1.92 22.35 34.75
CA VAL A 118 -1.51 23.07 33.51
C VAL A 118 -2.23 24.42 33.49
N ASP A 119 -1.50 25.46 33.17
CA ASP A 119 -1.99 26.84 32.90
C ASP A 119 -1.11 27.51 31.87
N LEU A 120 -1.46 27.34 30.58
CA LEU A 120 -0.64 27.77 29.45
C LEU A 120 -1.52 28.44 28.38
N PRO A 121 -0.95 29.38 27.59
CA PRO A 121 -1.65 29.87 26.41
C PRO A 121 -2.01 28.73 25.46
N ALA A 122 -3.23 28.74 24.92
CA ALA A 122 -3.70 27.70 24.01
C ALA A 122 -2.77 27.52 22.78
N SER A 123 -2.26 28.64 22.25
CA SER A 123 -1.34 28.62 21.10
C SER A 123 0.04 28.05 21.41
N ALA A 124 0.47 27.98 22.68
CA ALA A 124 1.81 27.51 23.05
C ALA A 124 2.05 26.03 22.70
N LEU A 125 0.97 25.21 22.72
CA LEU A 125 1.02 23.78 22.40
C LEU A 125 0.49 23.47 21.00
N ALA A 126 0.02 24.45 20.24
CA ALA A 126 -0.52 24.28 18.89
C ALA A 126 0.30 25.09 17.86
N ASP A 127 0.05 26.41 17.78
CA ASP A 127 0.58 27.24 16.69
C ASP A 127 2.01 27.73 16.90
N ASN A 128 2.41 27.91 18.17
CA ASN A 128 3.71 28.49 18.56
C ASN A 128 4.73 27.43 19.02
N THR A 129 4.61 26.22 18.52
CA THR A 129 5.59 25.16 18.78
C THR A 129 6.90 25.42 18.03
N PRO A 130 8.07 25.02 18.56
CA PRO A 130 9.33 25.17 17.83
C PRO A 130 9.30 24.44 16.49
N LEU A 131 9.59 25.18 15.41
CA LEU A 131 9.78 24.61 14.09
C LEU A 131 11.27 24.35 13.86
N TYR A 132 11.63 23.08 13.68
CA TYR A 132 13.01 22.70 13.42
C TYR A 132 13.29 22.78 11.91
N HIS A 133 14.21 23.67 11.53
CA HIS A 133 14.73 23.76 10.17
C HIS A 133 16.06 23.01 10.10
N ARG A 134 15.97 21.72 9.78
CA ARG A 134 17.15 20.87 9.63
C ARG A 134 17.77 21.10 8.26
N GLU A 135 19.09 21.18 8.20
CA GLU A 135 19.80 21.23 6.92
C GLU A 135 19.71 19.85 6.23
N LEU A 136 19.36 19.86 4.94
CA LEU A 136 19.37 18.66 4.13
C LEU A 136 20.83 18.31 3.80
N ALA A 137 21.26 17.15 4.21
CA ALA A 137 22.58 16.64 3.88
C ALA A 137 22.68 16.22 2.40
N ASP A 138 23.89 16.19 1.88
CA ASP A 138 24.19 15.55 0.60
C ASP A 138 23.85 14.06 0.64
N THR A 139 23.71 13.45 -0.55
CA THR A 139 23.51 12.02 -0.70
C THR A 139 24.52 11.24 0.15
N PRO A 140 24.05 10.34 1.04
CA PRO A 140 24.93 9.55 1.89
C PRO A 140 25.88 8.65 1.11
N GLU A 141 27.02 8.33 1.69
CA GLU A 141 28.08 7.55 1.03
C GLU A 141 27.61 6.15 0.61
N TYR A 142 26.79 5.49 1.44
CA TYR A 142 26.25 4.17 1.09
C TYR A 142 25.40 4.19 -0.18
N ALA A 143 24.63 5.25 -0.40
CA ALA A 143 23.80 5.40 -1.60
C ALA A 143 24.66 5.70 -2.83
N LYS A 144 25.70 6.54 -2.70
CA LYS A 144 26.66 6.78 -3.79
C LYS A 144 27.36 5.51 -4.22
N GLN A 145 27.77 4.68 -3.26
CA GLN A 145 28.41 3.40 -3.53
C GLN A 145 27.44 2.43 -4.22
N ALA A 146 26.20 2.36 -3.73
CA ALA A 146 25.18 1.52 -4.35
C ALA A 146 24.88 1.96 -5.79
N TRP A 147 24.79 3.26 -6.06
CA TRP A 147 24.53 3.79 -7.41
C TRP A 147 25.68 3.59 -8.40
N ALA A 148 26.88 3.36 -7.90
CA ALA A 148 28.05 3.04 -8.76
C ALA A 148 28.04 1.59 -9.26
N TRP A 149 27.21 0.72 -8.69
CA TRP A 149 27.08 -0.68 -9.09
C TRP A 149 26.57 -0.82 -10.53
N GLN A 150 27.03 -1.85 -11.23
CA GLN A 150 26.68 -2.16 -12.63
C GLN A 150 26.33 -3.65 -12.77
N ASP A 151 25.43 -4.00 -13.70
CA ASP A 151 25.08 -5.39 -14.04
C ASP A 151 26.31 -6.23 -14.40
N SER A 152 27.38 -5.60 -14.94
CA SER A 152 28.66 -6.25 -15.25
C SER A 152 29.42 -6.78 -14.04
N ASP A 153 29.04 -6.35 -12.83
CA ASP A 153 29.67 -6.78 -11.57
C ASP A 153 29.15 -8.15 -11.11
N LEU A 154 28.14 -8.70 -11.80
CA LEU A 154 27.54 -9.99 -11.48
C LEU A 154 28.25 -11.17 -12.12
N SER A 155 28.29 -12.27 -11.39
CA SER A 155 28.61 -13.57 -11.94
C SER A 155 27.38 -14.17 -12.62
N TYR A 156 27.64 -14.83 -13.73
CA TYR A 156 26.61 -15.43 -14.54
C TYR A 156 26.17 -16.82 -14.03
N SER A 157 24.85 -17.08 -14.03
CA SER A 157 24.27 -18.39 -13.72
C SER A 157 23.30 -18.83 -14.83
N GLU A 158 23.39 -20.09 -15.27
CA GLU A 158 22.46 -20.70 -16.24
C GLU A 158 21.28 -21.43 -15.58
N ASN A 159 21.22 -21.52 -14.25
CA ASN A 159 20.17 -22.28 -13.57
C ASN A 159 18.93 -21.43 -13.28
N TYR A 160 18.29 -20.94 -14.33
CA TYR A 160 17.13 -20.04 -14.22
C TYR A 160 15.93 -20.67 -13.50
N GLN A 161 15.76 -22.01 -13.60
CA GLN A 161 14.69 -22.72 -12.88
C GLN A 161 14.88 -22.64 -11.37
N GLU A 162 16.10 -22.91 -10.88
CA GLU A 162 16.41 -22.81 -9.46
C GLU A 162 16.28 -21.36 -8.95
N ILE A 163 16.69 -20.39 -9.75
CA ILE A 163 16.56 -18.97 -9.45
C ILE A 163 15.08 -18.62 -9.27
N LEU A 164 14.20 -19.00 -10.22
CA LEU A 164 12.76 -18.74 -10.12
C LEU A 164 12.16 -19.37 -8.86
N LEU A 165 12.49 -20.64 -8.56
CA LEU A 165 11.97 -21.31 -7.36
C LEU A 165 12.44 -20.66 -6.06
N LYS A 166 13.68 -20.15 -6.00
CA LYS A 166 14.19 -19.40 -4.84
C LYS A 166 13.48 -18.06 -4.68
N LEU A 167 13.23 -17.35 -5.78
CA LEU A 167 12.49 -16.08 -5.75
C LEU A 167 11.04 -16.30 -5.30
N LEU A 168 10.34 -17.31 -5.82
CA LEU A 168 8.99 -17.67 -5.40
C LEU A 168 8.92 -18.05 -3.90
N ALA A 169 10.01 -18.53 -3.31
CA ALA A 169 10.12 -18.84 -1.89
C ALA A 169 10.54 -17.64 -1.03
N SER A 170 10.88 -16.50 -1.63
CA SER A 170 11.24 -15.30 -0.87
C SER A 170 10.03 -14.76 -0.10
N PRO A 171 10.19 -14.33 1.16
CA PRO A 171 9.11 -13.72 1.93
C PRO A 171 8.48 -12.47 1.26
N ALA A 172 9.23 -11.75 0.43
CA ALA A 172 8.69 -10.62 -0.34
C ALA A 172 7.65 -11.08 -1.37
N ILE A 173 7.92 -12.18 -2.08
CA ILE A 173 7.11 -12.71 -3.18
C ILE A 173 6.09 -13.75 -2.71
N ALA A 174 6.49 -14.71 -1.88
CA ALA A 174 5.69 -15.88 -1.49
C ALA A 174 4.27 -15.52 -1.02
N SER A 175 3.35 -16.44 -1.24
CA SER A 175 1.94 -16.31 -0.85
C SER A 175 1.78 -15.98 0.63
N LYS A 176 1.01 -14.95 0.93
CA LYS A 176 0.64 -14.54 2.30
C LYS A 176 -0.57 -15.33 2.83
N SER A 177 -0.95 -16.43 2.16
CA SER A 177 -2.15 -17.22 2.50
C SER A 177 -2.13 -17.75 3.93
N TRP A 178 -0.97 -18.08 4.48
CA TRP A 178 -0.83 -18.49 5.87
C TRP A 178 -1.28 -17.40 6.86
N ILE A 179 -1.12 -16.12 6.49
CA ILE A 179 -1.54 -14.98 7.30
C ILE A 179 -3.03 -14.72 7.13
N PHE A 180 -3.49 -14.44 5.91
CA PHE A 180 -4.87 -13.97 5.70
C PHE A 180 -5.94 -15.05 5.94
N LYS A 181 -5.60 -16.35 5.81
CA LYS A 181 -6.54 -17.45 6.13
C LYS A 181 -6.87 -17.57 7.62
N GLN A 182 -6.14 -16.90 8.50
CA GLN A 182 -6.45 -16.83 9.93
C GLN A 182 -7.59 -15.86 10.25
N TYR A 183 -8.01 -15.05 9.29
CA TYR A 183 -9.03 -14.02 9.46
C TYR A 183 -10.17 -14.21 8.46
N ASP A 184 -11.35 -13.71 8.81
CA ASP A 184 -12.46 -13.62 7.86
C ASP A 184 -12.23 -12.43 6.92
N HIS A 185 -11.87 -12.73 5.68
CA HIS A 185 -11.66 -11.75 4.62
C HIS A 185 -12.89 -11.54 3.72
N GLN A 186 -14.03 -12.10 4.12
CA GLN A 186 -15.32 -11.98 3.42
C GLN A 186 -16.42 -11.40 4.32
N VAL A 187 -16.06 -10.70 5.39
CA VAL A 187 -17.00 -10.05 6.30
C VAL A 187 -18.03 -9.23 5.52
N GLN A 188 -19.32 -9.39 5.86
CA GLN A 188 -20.47 -8.77 5.18
C GLN A 188 -20.69 -9.21 3.72
N ASN A 189 -19.92 -10.17 3.19
CA ASN A 189 -20.04 -10.68 1.83
C ASN A 189 -19.92 -9.60 0.72
N ASN A 190 -19.12 -8.59 0.92
CA ASN A 190 -18.88 -7.53 -0.07
C ASN A 190 -17.62 -7.78 -0.91
N THR A 191 -16.78 -8.74 -0.55
CA THR A 191 -15.56 -9.09 -1.30
C THR A 191 -15.92 -9.65 -2.69
N VAL A 192 -15.34 -9.05 -3.72
CA VAL A 192 -15.50 -9.47 -5.13
C VAL A 192 -14.28 -10.25 -5.61
N LEU A 193 -13.06 -9.75 -5.34
CA LEU A 193 -11.81 -10.48 -5.54
C LEU A 193 -11.28 -10.97 -4.20
N LEU A 194 -11.01 -12.28 -4.12
CA LEU A 194 -10.43 -12.88 -2.93
C LEU A 194 -8.93 -12.55 -2.81
N PRO A 195 -8.37 -12.56 -1.59
CA PRO A 195 -6.94 -12.40 -1.41
C PRO A 195 -6.11 -13.38 -2.24
N GLY A 196 -5.09 -12.90 -2.94
CA GLY A 196 -4.25 -13.67 -3.84
C GLY A 196 -4.85 -13.95 -5.22
N SER A 197 -6.01 -13.36 -5.56
CA SER A 197 -6.62 -13.52 -6.88
C SER A 197 -6.40 -12.33 -7.82
N GLY A 198 -5.82 -11.24 -7.34
CA GLY A 198 -5.54 -10.04 -8.13
C GLY A 198 -4.66 -9.05 -7.38
N ASP A 199 -4.20 -8.01 -8.05
CA ASP A 199 -3.22 -7.05 -7.56
C ASP A 199 -3.82 -6.04 -6.57
N ALA A 200 -5.15 -5.95 -6.50
CA ALA A 200 -5.85 -5.13 -5.50
C ALA A 200 -7.08 -5.86 -4.97
N ALA A 201 -7.46 -5.57 -3.73
CA ALA A 201 -8.72 -5.99 -3.16
C ALA A 201 -9.88 -5.24 -3.85
N VAL A 202 -10.98 -5.93 -4.14
CA VAL A 202 -12.19 -5.31 -4.70
C VAL A 202 -13.39 -5.69 -3.85
N ILE A 203 -14.13 -4.67 -3.40
CA ILE A 203 -15.39 -4.83 -2.67
C ILE A 203 -16.53 -4.13 -3.42
N ARG A 204 -17.70 -4.76 -3.44
CA ARG A 204 -18.91 -4.14 -3.98
C ARG A 204 -19.51 -3.15 -2.98
N LEU A 205 -20.13 -2.10 -3.50
CA LEU A 205 -20.97 -1.21 -2.72
C LEU A 205 -22.44 -1.61 -2.91
N ARG A 206 -23.19 -1.67 -1.82
CA ARG A 206 -24.63 -1.98 -1.84
C ARG A 206 -25.45 -0.73 -1.59
N SER A 207 -26.73 -0.73 -2.03
CA SER A 207 -27.66 0.39 -1.81
C SER A 207 -27.81 0.79 -0.36
N GLN A 208 -27.82 -0.17 0.54
CA GLN A 208 -27.88 0.06 1.98
C GLN A 208 -26.70 0.87 2.51
N ASP A 209 -25.54 0.78 1.84
CA ASP A 209 -24.33 1.51 2.22
C ASP A 209 -24.46 3.01 1.92
N PHE A 210 -25.42 3.40 1.06
CA PHE A 210 -25.73 4.80 0.72
C PHE A 210 -26.93 5.38 1.47
N GLY A 211 -27.51 4.65 2.42
CA GLY A 211 -28.68 5.09 3.19
C GLY A 211 -29.95 5.22 2.35
N VAL A 212 -30.01 4.59 1.18
CA VAL A 212 -31.20 4.54 0.32
C VAL A 212 -32.12 3.46 0.88
N GLY A 213 -33.25 3.86 1.47
CA GLY A 213 -34.21 2.92 2.04
C GLY A 213 -34.77 1.96 0.99
N GLU A 214 -35.24 0.80 1.44
CA GLU A 214 -35.79 -0.30 0.61
C GLU A 214 -36.88 0.10 -0.40
N ALA A 215 -37.54 1.22 -0.18
CA ALA A 215 -38.63 1.71 -1.04
C ALA A 215 -38.19 2.13 -2.46
N ASN A 216 -36.89 2.32 -2.73
CA ASN A 216 -36.35 2.74 -4.03
C ASN A 216 -35.51 1.65 -4.73
N LEU A 217 -35.64 0.40 -4.32
CA LEU A 217 -34.87 -0.76 -4.84
C LEU A 217 -35.23 -1.20 -6.27
N SER A 218 -36.15 -0.51 -6.95
CA SER A 218 -36.56 -0.85 -8.33
C SER A 218 -35.67 -0.23 -9.43
N ALA A 219 -34.75 0.66 -9.10
CA ALA A 219 -33.73 1.10 -10.03
C ALA A 219 -32.56 0.11 -9.94
N GLU A 220 -32.10 -0.43 -11.07
CA GLU A 220 -30.84 -1.18 -11.15
C GLU A 220 -29.75 -0.31 -10.52
N LEU A 221 -29.26 -0.74 -9.35
CA LEU A 221 -28.18 -0.05 -8.68
C LEU A 221 -26.92 -0.19 -9.53
N PRO A 222 -26.14 0.86 -9.67
CA PRO A 222 -24.86 0.74 -10.34
C PRO A 222 -24.04 -0.34 -9.66
N SER A 223 -23.49 -1.26 -10.46
CA SER A 223 -22.60 -2.32 -9.99
C SER A 223 -21.24 -1.76 -9.58
N ILE A 224 -21.23 -0.72 -8.73
CA ILE A 224 -20.04 0.01 -8.32
C ILE A 224 -19.29 -0.77 -7.24
N GLY A 225 -17.96 -0.73 -7.32
CA GLY A 225 -17.06 -1.24 -6.30
C GLY A 225 -15.99 -0.24 -5.91
N LEU A 226 -15.32 -0.53 -4.82
CA LEU A 226 -14.07 0.11 -4.41
C LEU A 226 -12.94 -0.92 -4.52
N ALA A 227 -11.81 -0.48 -5.02
CA ALA A 227 -10.57 -1.22 -4.99
C ALA A 227 -9.58 -0.56 -4.04
N ALA A 228 -8.74 -1.36 -3.38
CA ALA A 228 -7.69 -0.86 -2.50
C ALA A 228 -6.45 -1.75 -2.56
N THR A 229 -5.29 -1.12 -2.50
CA THR A 229 -3.99 -1.78 -2.40
C THR A 229 -3.07 -1.06 -1.42
N VAL A 230 -2.00 -1.73 -1.02
CA VAL A 230 -0.90 -1.15 -0.24
C VAL A 230 0.42 -1.58 -0.87
N ASP A 231 1.33 -0.63 -1.07
CA ASP A 231 2.60 -0.86 -1.75
C ASP A 231 3.77 -0.13 -1.11
N CYS A 232 4.91 -0.79 -1.03
CA CYS A 232 6.20 -0.19 -0.73
C CYS A 232 7.31 -1.23 -0.86
N ASN A 233 8.28 -1.01 -1.73
CA ASN A 233 9.54 -1.74 -1.69
C ASN A 233 10.55 -0.95 -0.85
N ALA A 234 10.70 -1.34 0.43
CA ALA A 234 11.57 -0.65 1.38
C ALA A 234 13.06 -0.66 0.97
N ARG A 235 13.50 -1.65 0.19
CA ARG A 235 14.85 -1.76 -0.35
C ARG A 235 15.10 -0.71 -1.43
N TYR A 236 14.11 -0.48 -2.31
CA TYR A 236 14.17 0.61 -3.29
C TYR A 236 14.29 1.95 -2.60
N VAL A 237 13.48 2.20 -1.58
CA VAL A 237 13.51 3.45 -0.81
C VAL A 237 14.80 3.61 -0.02
N TYR A 238 15.39 2.52 0.51
CA TYR A 238 16.69 2.56 1.16
C TYR A 238 17.80 2.97 0.19
N LEU A 239 17.82 2.40 -1.00
CA LEU A 239 18.84 2.66 -2.01
C LEU A 239 18.66 4.02 -2.70
N ASP A 240 17.43 4.40 -2.99
CA ASP A 240 17.07 5.71 -3.56
C ASP A 240 15.69 6.14 -3.04
N PRO A 241 15.64 6.95 -1.96
CA PRO A 241 14.38 7.32 -1.33
C PRO A 241 13.43 8.08 -2.25
N TYR A 242 13.97 8.93 -3.14
CA TYR A 242 13.17 9.69 -4.07
C TYR A 242 12.54 8.79 -5.15
N GLU A 243 13.34 7.99 -5.82
CA GLU A 243 12.86 7.12 -6.89
C GLU A 243 12.03 5.95 -6.31
N GLY A 244 12.46 5.33 -5.20
CA GLY A 244 11.74 4.25 -4.55
C GLY A 244 10.34 4.67 -4.07
N ALA A 245 10.20 5.89 -3.56
CA ALA A 245 8.91 6.43 -3.13
C ALA A 245 7.98 6.75 -4.34
N LYS A 246 8.53 7.24 -5.45
CA LYS A 246 7.78 7.42 -6.72
C LYS A 246 7.25 6.08 -7.22
N LEU A 247 8.10 5.05 -7.19
CA LEU A 247 7.74 3.71 -7.64
C LEU A 247 6.62 3.10 -6.78
N ALA A 248 6.63 3.31 -5.46
CA ALA A 248 5.55 2.85 -4.59
C ALA A 248 4.18 3.45 -4.97
N VAL A 249 4.12 4.76 -5.28
CA VAL A 249 2.88 5.40 -5.74
C VAL A 249 2.45 4.87 -7.11
N ALA A 250 3.39 4.70 -8.04
CA ALA A 250 3.11 4.21 -9.39
C ALA A 250 2.62 2.75 -9.38
N GLU A 251 3.23 1.91 -8.54
CA GLU A 251 2.86 0.50 -8.36
C GLU A 251 1.46 0.37 -7.77
N ALA A 252 1.13 1.12 -6.72
CA ALA A 252 -0.21 1.16 -6.17
C ALA A 252 -1.26 1.53 -7.24
N ALA A 253 -1.01 2.55 -8.07
CA ALA A 253 -1.90 2.93 -9.15
C ALA A 253 -1.98 1.86 -10.26
N ARG A 254 -0.89 1.18 -10.55
CA ARG A 254 -0.81 0.08 -11.52
C ARG A 254 -1.59 -1.14 -11.04
N ASN A 255 -1.46 -1.51 -9.76
CA ASN A 255 -2.20 -2.60 -9.12
C ASN A 255 -3.72 -2.37 -9.17
N LEU A 256 -4.18 -1.15 -8.88
CA LEU A 256 -5.58 -0.79 -9.07
C LEU A 256 -6.00 -0.91 -10.54
N SER A 257 -5.15 -0.53 -11.46
CA SER A 257 -5.43 -0.62 -12.89
C SER A 257 -5.52 -2.06 -13.38
N CYS A 258 -4.73 -2.99 -12.81
CA CYS A 258 -4.78 -4.42 -13.14
C CYS A 258 -6.12 -5.07 -12.77
N VAL A 259 -6.84 -4.54 -11.79
CA VAL A 259 -8.20 -5.01 -11.47
C VAL A 259 -9.30 -4.21 -12.17
N GLY A 260 -8.97 -3.25 -13.02
CA GLY A 260 -9.91 -2.40 -13.76
C GLY A 260 -10.40 -1.17 -12.98
N ALA A 261 -9.80 -0.84 -11.84
CA ALA A 261 -10.17 0.31 -11.04
C ALA A 261 -9.45 1.60 -11.49
N GLU A 262 -10.14 2.73 -11.39
CA GLU A 262 -9.56 4.06 -11.58
C GLU A 262 -8.93 4.53 -10.26
N PRO A 263 -7.61 4.78 -10.18
CA PRO A 263 -6.96 5.32 -8.99
C PRO A 263 -7.51 6.70 -8.62
N LEU A 264 -7.80 6.94 -7.33
CA LEU A 264 -8.43 8.19 -6.88
C LEU A 264 -7.60 8.96 -5.86
N ALA A 265 -7.11 8.29 -4.81
CA ALA A 265 -6.48 8.98 -3.70
C ALA A 265 -5.55 8.04 -2.92
N VAL A 266 -4.59 8.67 -2.22
CA VAL A 266 -3.55 8.02 -1.42
C VAL A 266 -3.78 8.31 0.06
N THR A 267 -3.51 7.31 0.88
CA THR A 267 -3.13 7.47 2.29
C THR A 267 -1.71 6.95 2.45
N ASP A 268 -0.85 7.67 3.17
CA ASP A 268 0.51 7.20 3.41
C ASP A 268 0.69 6.68 4.85
N ASN A 269 1.65 5.78 5.03
CA ASN A 269 2.11 5.34 6.35
C ASN A 269 3.63 5.36 6.33
N LEU A 270 4.19 6.50 6.78
CA LEU A 270 5.61 6.82 6.71
C LEU A 270 6.35 6.23 7.91
N ASN A 271 7.24 5.26 7.68
CA ASN A 271 8.03 4.62 8.73
C ASN A 271 9.52 4.82 8.46
N PHE A 272 10.19 5.58 9.34
CA PHE A 272 11.58 5.98 9.18
C PHE A 272 12.35 5.88 10.50
N GLY A 273 13.67 5.80 10.40
CA GLY A 273 14.57 5.98 11.54
C GLY A 273 14.53 7.40 12.12
N SER A 274 15.52 7.75 12.92
CA SER A 274 15.61 9.08 13.53
C SER A 274 15.84 10.19 12.49
N PRO A 275 14.95 11.19 12.40
CA PRO A 275 15.17 12.36 11.54
C PRO A 275 16.22 13.33 12.12
N GLU A 276 16.81 13.04 13.27
CA GLU A 276 17.89 13.81 13.85
C GLU A 276 19.25 13.47 13.27
N THR A 277 19.35 12.31 12.62
CA THR A 277 20.53 11.92 11.86
C THR A 277 20.47 12.50 10.44
N ALA A 278 21.62 12.88 9.89
CA ALA A 278 21.72 13.39 8.53
C ALA A 278 21.13 12.43 7.48
N THR A 279 21.42 11.13 7.64
CA THR A 279 20.89 10.08 6.75
C THR A 279 19.38 9.90 6.90
N GLY A 280 18.86 9.82 8.13
CA GLY A 280 17.41 9.63 8.36
C GLY A 280 16.61 10.82 7.85
N TYR A 281 17.09 12.05 8.05
CA TYR A 281 16.43 13.24 7.51
C TYR A 281 16.46 13.27 5.97
N TRP A 282 17.59 12.94 5.35
CA TRP A 282 17.72 12.84 3.91
C TRP A 282 16.73 11.81 3.33
N GLN A 283 16.64 10.62 3.94
CA GLN A 283 15.71 9.58 3.51
C GLN A 283 14.26 10.04 3.59
N LEU A 284 13.85 10.65 4.72
CA LEU A 284 12.50 11.17 4.90
C LEU A 284 12.17 12.27 3.89
N HIS A 285 13.07 13.26 3.75
CA HIS A 285 12.87 14.39 2.84
C HIS A 285 12.72 13.93 1.39
N GLU A 286 13.65 13.10 0.91
CA GLU A 286 13.64 12.64 -0.48
C GLU A 286 12.45 11.71 -0.77
N ALA A 287 12.05 10.84 0.17
CA ALA A 287 10.87 10.02 0.02
C ALA A 287 9.59 10.87 -0.06
N CYS A 288 9.40 11.86 0.83
CA CYS A 288 8.26 12.77 0.77
C CYS A 288 8.22 13.57 -0.54
N ARG A 289 9.39 14.00 -1.04
CA ARG A 289 9.50 14.68 -2.34
C ARG A 289 9.07 13.76 -3.48
N GLY A 290 9.49 12.49 -3.46
CA GLY A 290 9.09 11.49 -4.44
C GLY A 290 7.59 11.21 -4.44
N ILE A 291 6.98 10.99 -3.26
CA ILE A 291 5.53 10.81 -3.11
C ILE A 291 4.78 12.02 -3.66
N ALA A 292 5.18 13.23 -3.26
CA ALA A 292 4.51 14.45 -3.67
C ALA A 292 4.54 14.67 -5.19
N GLU A 293 5.64 14.33 -5.85
CA GLU A 293 5.77 14.40 -7.31
C GLU A 293 4.88 13.34 -7.97
N ALA A 294 4.99 12.07 -7.57
CA ALA A 294 4.23 10.99 -8.19
C ALA A 294 2.71 11.17 -8.01
N CYS A 295 2.26 11.61 -6.84
CA CYS A 295 0.85 11.91 -6.60
C CYS A 295 0.32 13.04 -7.50
N ARG A 296 1.11 14.06 -7.79
CA ARG A 296 0.72 15.12 -8.74
C ARG A 296 0.65 14.59 -10.17
N GLU A 297 1.68 13.86 -10.60
CA GLU A 297 1.75 13.31 -11.96
C GLU A 297 0.66 12.27 -12.24
N LEU A 298 0.29 11.47 -11.23
CA LEU A 298 -0.77 10.46 -11.37
C LEU A 298 -2.14 10.96 -10.93
N SER A 299 -2.26 12.23 -10.50
CA SER A 299 -3.52 12.84 -10.05
C SER A 299 -4.19 12.09 -8.89
N THR A 300 -3.40 11.55 -7.98
CA THR A 300 -3.84 10.78 -6.80
C THR A 300 -3.44 11.52 -5.51
N PRO A 301 -4.23 12.51 -5.05
CA PRO A 301 -3.86 13.33 -3.90
C PRO A 301 -3.75 12.51 -2.62
N VAL A 302 -2.82 12.89 -1.74
CA VAL A 302 -2.74 12.36 -0.38
C VAL A 302 -3.88 12.98 0.46
N THR A 303 -4.75 12.14 1.00
CA THR A 303 -5.92 12.56 1.80
C THR A 303 -5.68 12.49 3.30
N GLY A 304 -4.65 11.79 3.72
CA GLY A 304 -4.28 11.61 5.11
C GLY A 304 -3.18 10.58 5.23
N GLY A 305 -2.76 10.27 6.44
CA GLY A 305 -1.73 9.28 6.65
C GLY A 305 -1.24 9.24 8.10
N ASN A 306 -0.16 8.50 8.31
CA ASN A 306 0.52 8.37 9.58
C ASN A 306 2.02 8.53 9.37
N VAL A 307 2.72 9.09 10.34
CA VAL A 307 4.17 9.09 10.39
C VAL A 307 4.66 8.48 11.70
N SER A 308 5.56 7.50 11.57
CA SER A 308 6.29 6.87 12.68
C SER A 308 7.77 7.09 12.47
N LEU A 309 8.39 7.82 13.39
CA LEU A 309 9.81 8.13 13.37
C LEU A 309 10.53 7.39 14.50
N TYR A 310 11.86 7.42 14.49
CA TYR A 310 12.69 6.72 15.48
C TYR A 310 12.49 5.20 15.51
N ASN A 311 12.14 4.60 14.36
CA ASN A 311 12.04 3.15 14.22
C ASN A 311 13.44 2.53 14.14
N GLU A 312 13.97 2.17 15.30
CA GLU A 312 15.33 1.71 15.45
C GLU A 312 15.40 0.51 16.41
N THR A 313 16.26 -0.44 16.09
CA THR A 313 16.58 -1.55 16.99
C THR A 313 17.85 -1.25 17.76
N LEU A 314 17.79 -1.37 19.08
CA LEU A 314 18.99 -1.22 19.92
C LEU A 314 19.90 -2.44 19.78
N ASN A 315 21.15 -2.20 19.46
CA ASN A 315 22.15 -3.27 19.38
C ASN A 315 22.63 -3.65 20.80
N PRO A 316 22.83 -4.95 21.09
CA PRO A 316 23.31 -5.41 22.40
C PRO A 316 24.66 -4.78 22.81
N ASN A 317 25.48 -4.40 21.84
CA ASN A 317 26.81 -3.80 22.06
C ASN A 317 26.80 -2.26 22.07
N GLY A 318 25.63 -1.64 22.13
CA GLY A 318 25.44 -0.19 22.06
C GLY A 318 25.23 0.30 20.63
N GLY A 319 24.57 1.47 20.52
CA GLY A 319 24.11 2.06 19.26
C GLY A 319 22.74 1.53 18.81
N SER A 320 22.18 2.15 17.79
CA SER A 320 20.91 1.78 17.17
C SER A 320 21.10 1.48 15.69
N GLN A 321 20.23 0.64 15.16
CA GLN A 321 20.11 0.36 13.74
C GLN A 321 18.71 0.74 13.28
N ALA A 322 18.60 1.74 12.41
CA ALA A 322 17.36 2.13 11.80
C ALA A 322 16.79 1.02 10.92
N ILE A 323 15.47 0.94 10.83
CA ILE A 323 14.79 0.13 9.80
C ILE A 323 15.12 0.68 8.41
N TYR A 324 14.88 -0.11 7.37
CA TYR A 324 14.79 0.46 6.03
C TYR A 324 13.65 1.48 5.97
N PRO A 325 13.84 2.64 5.31
CA PRO A 325 12.78 3.63 5.15
C PRO A 325 11.60 2.99 4.40
N THR A 326 10.42 3.01 5.01
CA THR A 326 9.25 2.27 4.52
C THR A 326 8.02 3.18 4.45
N PRO A 327 7.95 4.07 3.46
CA PRO A 327 6.75 4.87 3.20
C PRO A 327 5.70 4.01 2.48
N VAL A 328 4.86 3.32 3.24
CA VAL A 328 3.78 2.50 2.66
C VAL A 328 2.72 3.39 2.06
N ILE A 329 2.38 3.14 0.82
CA ILE A 329 1.33 3.83 0.07
C ILE A 329 0.07 2.96 0.06
N GLY A 330 -0.98 3.41 0.74
CA GLY A 330 -2.32 2.87 0.56
C GLY A 330 -3.02 3.67 -0.53
N MET A 331 -3.60 3.02 -1.52
CA MET A 331 -4.34 3.69 -2.59
C MET A 331 -5.72 3.10 -2.75
N VAL A 332 -6.71 3.98 -2.93
CA VAL A 332 -8.10 3.61 -3.19
C VAL A 332 -8.48 4.02 -4.61
N GLY A 333 -9.21 3.15 -5.28
CA GLY A 333 -9.75 3.37 -6.62
C GLY A 333 -11.23 3.02 -6.71
N ILE A 334 -11.88 3.50 -7.76
CA ILE A 334 -13.28 3.20 -8.06
C ILE A 334 -13.37 2.16 -9.18
N VAL A 335 -14.25 1.19 -9.00
CA VAL A 335 -14.67 0.24 -10.03
C VAL A 335 -16.09 0.63 -10.45
N ASN A 336 -16.22 1.14 -11.66
CA ASN A 336 -17.52 1.63 -12.17
C ASN A 336 -18.50 0.49 -12.50
N ASP A 337 -17.98 -0.72 -12.75
CA ASP A 337 -18.78 -1.92 -12.98
C ASP A 337 -18.01 -3.16 -12.49
N ILE A 338 -18.47 -3.75 -11.37
CA ILE A 338 -17.85 -4.95 -10.79
C ILE A 338 -17.93 -6.20 -11.67
N GLN A 339 -18.71 -6.17 -12.76
CA GLN A 339 -18.71 -7.24 -13.75
C GLN A 339 -17.56 -7.11 -14.77
N LYS A 340 -16.91 -5.94 -14.79
CA LYS A 340 -15.80 -5.59 -15.68
C LYS A 340 -14.50 -5.42 -14.90
N ILE A 341 -14.14 -6.44 -14.16
CA ILE A 341 -12.88 -6.56 -13.43
C ILE A 341 -12.17 -7.83 -13.88
N CYS A 342 -10.90 -7.93 -13.61
CA CYS A 342 -10.17 -9.18 -13.76
C CYS A 342 -9.21 -9.42 -12.58
N GLY A 343 -8.77 -10.66 -12.45
CA GLY A 343 -7.71 -11.06 -11.54
C GLY A 343 -6.41 -11.32 -12.29
N GLN A 344 -5.40 -11.77 -11.55
CA GLN A 344 -4.06 -12.03 -12.10
C GLN A 344 -3.94 -13.40 -12.80
N GLY A 345 -4.76 -14.40 -12.42
CA GLY A 345 -4.65 -15.78 -12.91
C GLY A 345 -5.16 -15.96 -14.33
N TRP A 346 -4.47 -16.79 -15.13
CA TRP A 346 -4.93 -17.18 -16.45
C TRP A 346 -6.35 -17.78 -16.41
N GLN A 347 -7.18 -17.48 -17.42
CA GLN A 347 -8.59 -17.90 -17.42
C GLN A 347 -8.88 -19.03 -18.40
N ASN A 348 -8.36 -18.98 -19.62
CA ASN A 348 -8.69 -19.96 -20.65
C ASN A 348 -7.46 -20.46 -21.39
N VAL A 349 -7.44 -21.74 -21.71
CA VAL A 349 -6.44 -22.33 -22.60
C VAL A 349 -6.55 -21.68 -23.99
N GLY A 350 -5.42 -21.26 -24.55
CA GLY A 350 -5.33 -20.60 -25.85
C GLY A 350 -5.42 -19.07 -25.78
N ASP A 351 -5.70 -18.46 -24.62
CA ASP A 351 -5.57 -17.01 -24.47
C ASP A 351 -4.13 -16.58 -24.79
N VAL A 352 -3.99 -15.50 -25.55
CA VAL A 352 -2.69 -14.95 -25.95
C VAL A 352 -2.14 -14.04 -24.86
N ILE A 353 -0.88 -14.21 -24.51
CA ILE A 353 -0.22 -13.48 -23.43
C ILE A 353 0.61 -12.35 -24.00
N TYR A 354 0.45 -11.16 -23.45
CA TYR A 354 1.22 -9.96 -23.79
C TYR A 354 1.92 -9.38 -22.59
N LEU A 355 3.10 -8.81 -22.82
CA LEU A 355 3.68 -7.79 -21.96
C LEU A 355 3.33 -6.42 -22.57
N ILE A 356 2.75 -5.52 -21.79
CA ILE A 356 2.53 -4.14 -22.16
C ILE A 356 3.36 -3.23 -21.26
N GLY A 357 3.97 -2.19 -21.84
CA GLY A 357 4.70 -1.17 -21.10
C GLY A 357 6.18 -1.06 -21.44
N SER A 358 7.04 -1.02 -20.40
CA SER A 358 8.48 -0.80 -20.56
C SER A 358 9.25 -2.08 -20.87
N ASP A 359 10.26 -1.97 -21.73
CA ASP A 359 11.31 -2.98 -21.90
C ASP A 359 12.55 -2.71 -21.01
N ARG A 360 12.56 -1.59 -20.28
CA ARG A 360 13.67 -1.19 -19.42
C ARG A 360 13.58 -1.87 -18.08
N THR A 361 14.57 -2.69 -17.79
CA THR A 361 14.73 -3.39 -16.51
C THR A 361 16.18 -3.31 -16.06
N SER A 362 16.41 -3.48 -14.77
CA SER A 362 17.72 -3.59 -14.16
C SER A 362 17.73 -4.74 -13.16
N LEU A 363 18.89 -5.34 -12.91
CA LEU A 363 19.09 -6.23 -11.78
C LEU A 363 19.46 -5.45 -10.50
N GLY A 364 19.84 -4.17 -10.61
CA GLY A 364 20.14 -3.29 -9.49
C GLY A 364 18.91 -3.08 -8.59
N ALA A 365 19.12 -3.11 -7.29
CA ALA A 365 18.11 -2.95 -6.23
C ALA A 365 17.06 -4.08 -6.11
N THR A 366 17.09 -5.08 -6.97
CA THR A 366 16.07 -6.12 -7.13
C THR A 366 16.04 -7.16 -6.02
N GLU A 367 14.94 -7.91 -5.95
CA GLU A 367 14.81 -9.12 -5.15
C GLU A 367 15.82 -10.19 -5.60
N TYR A 368 16.13 -10.23 -6.91
CA TYR A 368 17.17 -11.11 -7.44
C TYR A 368 18.52 -10.88 -6.73
N LEU A 369 18.99 -9.64 -6.65
CA LEU A 369 20.26 -9.34 -5.96
C LEU A 369 20.21 -9.71 -4.49
N ALA A 370 19.10 -9.43 -3.82
CA ALA A 370 18.97 -9.71 -2.39
C ALA A 370 18.94 -11.21 -2.09
N VAL A 371 18.22 -12.02 -2.87
CA VAL A 371 17.99 -13.45 -2.59
C VAL A 371 19.05 -14.33 -3.21
N ILE A 372 19.52 -14.03 -4.42
CA ILE A 372 20.44 -14.90 -5.16
C ILE A 372 21.89 -14.51 -4.88
N GLU A 373 22.18 -13.22 -4.88
CA GLU A 373 23.54 -12.70 -4.72
C GLU A 373 23.83 -12.25 -3.26
N ASN A 374 22.82 -12.22 -2.39
CA ASN A 374 22.90 -11.71 -1.02
C ASN A 374 23.48 -10.28 -0.95
N GLN A 375 23.05 -9.44 -1.88
CA GLN A 375 23.51 -8.05 -2.02
C GLN A 375 22.33 -7.07 -2.01
N VAL A 376 22.50 -5.93 -1.34
CA VAL A 376 21.58 -4.79 -1.39
C VAL A 376 22.35 -3.62 -1.97
N THR A 377 22.28 -3.48 -3.29
CA THR A 377 23.05 -2.51 -4.07
C THR A 377 22.35 -2.19 -5.40
N GLY A 378 22.91 -1.28 -6.18
CA GLY A 378 22.29 -0.81 -7.41
C GLY A 378 21.28 0.31 -7.13
N ARG A 379 20.54 0.67 -8.14
CA ARG A 379 19.54 1.73 -8.09
C ARG A 379 18.25 1.23 -8.76
N PRO A 380 17.07 1.51 -8.21
CA PRO A 380 15.82 1.19 -8.88
C PRO A 380 15.71 1.95 -10.22
N THR A 381 15.03 1.34 -11.19
CA THR A 381 14.85 1.91 -12.53
C THR A 381 14.00 3.18 -12.44
N PRO A 382 14.42 4.31 -13.05
CA PRO A 382 13.67 5.55 -13.04
C PRO A 382 12.29 5.41 -13.67
N LEU A 383 11.29 6.06 -13.05
CA LEU A 383 9.91 6.08 -13.51
C LEU A 383 9.70 7.03 -14.71
N ASP A 384 9.08 6.52 -15.77
CA ASP A 384 8.56 7.30 -16.88
C ASP A 384 7.05 7.52 -16.70
N TYR A 385 6.65 8.70 -16.27
CA TYR A 385 5.24 9.01 -15.98
C TYR A 385 4.33 8.95 -17.20
N ASP A 386 4.84 9.33 -18.39
CA ASP A 386 4.03 9.31 -19.61
C ASP A 386 3.73 7.88 -20.04
N LEU A 387 4.72 7.00 -19.96
CA LEU A 387 4.52 5.58 -20.22
C LEU A 387 3.64 4.94 -19.15
N GLU A 388 3.87 5.24 -17.88
CA GLU A 388 3.10 4.69 -16.75
C GLU A 388 1.61 5.00 -16.89
N ARG A 389 1.24 6.27 -17.13
CA ARG A 389 -0.16 6.68 -17.32
C ARG A 389 -0.81 5.95 -18.50
N ARG A 390 -0.10 5.83 -19.62
CA ARG A 390 -0.63 5.14 -20.82
C ARG A 390 -0.82 3.64 -20.56
N VAL A 391 0.12 3.00 -19.92
CA VAL A 391 0.03 1.56 -19.58
C VAL A 391 -1.17 1.27 -18.68
N GLN A 392 -1.34 2.06 -17.62
CA GLN A 392 -2.48 1.96 -16.72
C GLN A 392 -3.80 2.19 -17.46
N GLN A 393 -3.89 3.22 -18.28
CA GLN A 393 -5.09 3.53 -19.06
C GLN A 393 -5.44 2.42 -20.04
N VAL A 394 -4.45 1.90 -20.76
CA VAL A 394 -4.61 0.81 -21.74
C VAL A 394 -5.09 -0.47 -21.06
N CYS A 395 -4.52 -0.81 -19.89
CA CYS A 395 -4.94 -1.96 -19.11
C CYS A 395 -6.42 -1.84 -18.70
N ARG A 396 -6.80 -0.72 -18.05
CA ARG A 396 -8.18 -0.49 -17.63
C ARG A 396 -9.16 -0.51 -18.80
N PHE A 397 -8.80 0.13 -19.91
CA PHE A 397 -9.65 0.13 -21.09
C PHE A 397 -9.86 -1.28 -21.64
N GLY A 398 -8.80 -2.08 -21.78
CA GLY A 398 -8.88 -3.47 -22.24
C GLY A 398 -9.77 -4.36 -21.35
N ILE A 399 -9.68 -4.17 -20.02
CA ILE A 399 -10.55 -4.84 -19.06
C ILE A 399 -12.02 -4.43 -19.25
N HIS A 400 -12.29 -3.14 -19.37
CA HIS A 400 -13.66 -2.61 -19.55
C HIS A 400 -14.29 -3.00 -20.87
N GLN A 401 -13.48 -3.22 -21.92
CA GLN A 401 -13.97 -3.78 -23.20
C GLN A 401 -14.19 -5.31 -23.12
N GLY A 402 -13.72 -5.97 -22.06
CA GLY A 402 -13.76 -7.42 -21.91
C GLY A 402 -12.73 -8.16 -22.77
N TRP A 403 -11.78 -7.46 -23.35
CA TRP A 403 -10.67 -8.06 -24.13
C TRP A 403 -9.66 -8.75 -23.23
N ILE A 404 -9.22 -8.08 -22.16
CA ILE A 404 -8.29 -8.62 -21.17
C ILE A 404 -9.05 -9.59 -20.26
N LYS A 405 -8.51 -10.81 -20.12
CA LYS A 405 -9.05 -11.88 -19.26
C LYS A 405 -8.32 -11.99 -17.94
N SER A 406 -7.03 -11.65 -17.91
CA SER A 406 -6.24 -11.51 -16.70
C SER A 406 -5.21 -10.40 -16.86
N ALA A 407 -4.86 -9.72 -15.78
CA ALA A 407 -3.83 -8.70 -15.73
C ALA A 407 -3.05 -8.82 -14.42
N HIS A 408 -1.73 -8.67 -14.50
CA HIS A 408 -0.83 -8.76 -13.36
C HIS A 408 0.37 -7.84 -13.54
N ASP A 409 0.70 -7.09 -12.50
CA ASP A 409 1.87 -6.23 -12.46
C ASP A 409 3.18 -7.03 -12.49
N CYS A 410 4.23 -6.49 -13.10
CA CYS A 410 5.57 -7.03 -13.01
C CYS A 410 6.35 -6.27 -11.93
N ALA A 411 6.25 -6.74 -10.70
CA ALA A 411 6.94 -6.19 -9.53
C ALA A 411 8.21 -6.99 -9.17
N GLU A 412 8.37 -7.36 -7.89
CA GLU A 412 9.54 -8.09 -7.40
C GLU A 412 9.76 -9.42 -8.13
N GLY A 413 11.01 -9.66 -8.50
CA GLY A 413 11.43 -10.86 -9.25
C GLY A 413 11.16 -10.81 -10.75
N GLY A 414 10.55 -9.73 -11.24
CA GLY A 414 10.41 -9.41 -12.66
C GLY A 414 9.45 -10.31 -13.43
N LEU A 415 9.65 -10.38 -14.75
CA LEU A 415 8.71 -11.01 -15.70
C LEU A 415 8.45 -12.49 -15.40
N SER A 416 9.47 -13.26 -15.04
CA SER A 416 9.33 -14.71 -14.81
C SER A 416 8.49 -15.01 -13.58
N VAL A 417 8.60 -14.17 -12.54
CA VAL A 417 7.79 -14.29 -11.32
C VAL A 417 6.33 -13.94 -11.64
N ALA A 418 6.07 -12.81 -12.30
CA ALA A 418 4.70 -12.42 -12.66
C ALA A 418 3.98 -13.49 -13.51
N ILE A 419 4.68 -14.09 -14.47
CA ILE A 419 4.14 -15.21 -15.27
C ILE A 419 3.87 -16.44 -14.41
N ALA A 420 4.77 -16.78 -13.48
CA ALA A 420 4.59 -17.92 -12.58
C ALA A 420 3.41 -17.70 -11.63
N GLU A 421 3.24 -16.51 -11.07
CA GLU A 421 2.11 -16.15 -10.20
C GLU A 421 0.78 -16.22 -10.94
N SER A 422 0.73 -15.71 -12.18
CA SER A 422 -0.46 -15.84 -13.03
C SER A 422 -0.78 -17.31 -13.33
N SER A 423 0.22 -18.16 -13.55
CA SER A 423 0.05 -19.60 -13.75
C SER A 423 -0.45 -20.29 -12.49
N ILE A 424 0.12 -20.00 -11.32
CA ILE A 424 -0.28 -20.56 -10.03
C ILE A 424 -1.72 -20.14 -9.70
N SER A 425 -2.04 -18.86 -9.82
CA SER A 425 -3.34 -18.30 -9.48
C SER A 425 -4.45 -18.83 -10.39
N GLY A 426 -4.19 -18.97 -11.69
CA GLY A 426 -5.14 -19.51 -12.68
C GLY A 426 -5.19 -21.03 -12.74
N ASN A 427 -4.23 -21.71 -12.12
CA ASN A 427 -4.03 -23.17 -12.26
C ASN A 427 -3.93 -23.61 -13.73
N LEU A 428 -3.27 -22.79 -14.56
CA LEU A 428 -3.05 -23.04 -15.98
C LEU A 428 -1.57 -22.73 -16.31
N ALA A 429 -0.97 -23.57 -17.15
CA ALA A 429 0.40 -23.37 -17.60
C ALA A 429 0.49 -22.33 -18.74
N ALA A 430 1.68 -22.04 -19.19
CA ALA A 430 1.89 -21.15 -20.33
C ALA A 430 3.10 -21.59 -21.17
N GLN A 431 3.03 -21.26 -22.47
CA GLN A 431 4.17 -21.31 -23.38
C GLN A 431 4.63 -19.89 -23.70
N ILE A 432 5.81 -19.54 -23.23
CA ILE A 432 6.37 -18.18 -23.38
C ILE A 432 7.58 -18.22 -24.33
N GLN A 433 7.66 -17.26 -25.25
CA GLN A 433 8.76 -17.08 -26.18
C GLN A 433 9.27 -15.65 -26.14
N LEU A 434 10.40 -15.44 -25.56
CA LEU A 434 11.02 -14.12 -25.44
C LEU A 434 11.89 -13.83 -26.67
N LYS A 435 11.21 -13.62 -27.81
CA LYS A 435 11.85 -13.29 -29.09
C LYS A 435 11.84 -11.80 -29.29
N ASN A 436 12.36 -10.93 -29.48
CA ASN A 436 12.17 -9.49 -29.73
C ASN A 436 12.20 -8.56 -28.50
N LEU A 437 12.30 -9.11 -27.30
CA LEU A 437 12.63 -8.32 -26.12
C LEU A 437 14.15 -8.17 -26.04
N ARG A 438 14.70 -7.04 -26.53
CA ARG A 438 16.16 -6.73 -26.55
C ARG A 438 17.05 -7.77 -27.26
N ALA A 439 16.66 -8.23 -28.45
CA ALA A 439 17.26 -9.34 -29.18
C ALA A 439 18.69 -9.10 -29.74
N ASP A 440 19.32 -7.97 -29.50
CA ASP A 440 20.58 -7.59 -30.18
C ASP A 440 21.86 -8.08 -29.46
N SER A 441 21.76 -8.78 -28.33
CA SER A 441 22.94 -9.36 -27.69
C SER A 441 22.71 -10.75 -27.14
N ASP A 442 23.57 -11.70 -27.50
CA ASP A 442 23.65 -13.03 -26.89
C ASP A 442 24.30 -13.01 -25.47
N ALA A 443 24.44 -11.85 -24.87
CA ALA A 443 25.02 -11.72 -23.55
C ALA A 443 24.07 -12.30 -22.51
N LEU A 444 24.56 -13.23 -21.72
CA LEU A 444 23.78 -14.02 -20.76
C LEU A 444 23.29 -13.19 -19.56
N ILE A 445 23.96 -12.11 -19.20
CA ILE A 445 23.48 -11.09 -18.25
C ILE A 445 22.17 -10.45 -18.77
N THR A 446 22.04 -10.33 -20.11
CA THR A 446 20.80 -9.84 -20.73
C THR A 446 19.63 -10.80 -20.46
N TRP A 447 19.84 -12.12 -20.41
CA TRP A 447 18.76 -13.08 -20.12
C TRP A 447 18.36 -13.06 -18.65
N GLN A 448 19.30 -12.96 -17.71
CA GLN A 448 18.98 -12.76 -16.30
C GLN A 448 18.15 -11.49 -16.09
N ASN A 449 18.58 -10.38 -16.71
CA ASN A 449 17.86 -9.11 -16.64
C ASN A 449 16.47 -9.20 -17.29
N LEU A 450 16.33 -9.89 -18.42
CA LEU A 450 15.06 -10.10 -19.10
C LEU A 450 14.07 -10.90 -18.24
N LEU A 451 14.57 -11.95 -17.57
CA LEU A 451 13.76 -12.86 -16.76
C LEU A 451 13.43 -12.30 -15.38
N PHE A 452 14.42 -11.69 -14.70
CA PHE A 452 14.38 -11.34 -13.29
C PHE A 452 14.66 -9.86 -12.99
N GLY A 453 14.95 -9.07 -14.03
CA GLY A 453 15.12 -7.64 -13.89
C GLY A 453 13.78 -6.95 -13.56
N GLU A 454 13.84 -6.00 -12.64
CA GLU A 454 12.69 -5.22 -12.20
C GLU A 454 12.66 -3.86 -12.88
N GLY A 455 11.47 -3.33 -13.09
CA GLY A 455 11.25 -2.03 -13.70
C GLY A 455 9.78 -1.66 -13.70
N ALA A 456 9.50 -0.37 -13.59
CA ALA A 456 8.13 0.16 -13.58
C ALA A 456 7.43 0.06 -14.95
N SER A 457 6.15 0.38 -14.93
CA SER A 457 5.31 0.51 -16.14
C SER A 457 5.21 -0.78 -16.97
N ARG A 458 5.03 -1.93 -16.30
CA ARG A 458 5.01 -3.25 -16.95
C ARG A 458 3.84 -4.07 -16.40
N ILE A 459 2.97 -4.54 -17.31
CA ILE A 459 1.84 -5.43 -16.96
C ILE A 459 1.83 -6.62 -17.90
N VAL A 460 1.66 -7.83 -17.35
CA VAL A 460 1.37 -9.04 -18.13
C VAL A 460 -0.14 -9.20 -18.24
N VAL A 461 -0.66 -9.36 -19.45
CA VAL A 461 -2.09 -9.54 -19.68
C VAL A 461 -2.36 -10.77 -20.55
N SER A 462 -3.51 -11.42 -20.39
CA SER A 462 -4.02 -12.40 -21.32
C SER A 462 -5.27 -11.92 -22.04
N VAL A 463 -5.40 -12.28 -23.33
CA VAL A 463 -6.47 -11.83 -24.23
C VAL A 463 -6.96 -13.03 -25.02
N SER A 464 -8.29 -13.19 -25.21
CA SER A 464 -8.80 -14.27 -26.04
C SER A 464 -8.37 -14.13 -27.50
N GLU A 465 -8.17 -15.25 -28.19
CA GLU A 465 -7.81 -15.23 -29.62
C GLU A 465 -8.86 -14.48 -30.47
N SER A 466 -10.13 -14.53 -30.08
CA SER A 466 -11.20 -13.77 -30.76
C SER A 466 -11.09 -12.26 -30.62
N ASP A 467 -10.60 -11.77 -29.48
CA ASP A 467 -10.45 -10.34 -29.17
C ASP A 467 -9.10 -9.78 -29.64
N ARG A 468 -8.15 -10.66 -29.97
CA ARG A 468 -6.78 -10.33 -30.38
C ARG A 468 -6.70 -9.25 -31.46
N PRO A 469 -7.45 -9.31 -32.60
CA PRO A 469 -7.33 -8.29 -33.64
C PRO A 469 -7.73 -6.88 -33.17
N ALA A 470 -8.75 -6.78 -32.31
CA ALA A 470 -9.19 -5.51 -31.76
C ALA A 470 -8.18 -4.97 -30.75
N TRP A 471 -7.65 -5.85 -29.89
CA TRP A 471 -6.62 -5.52 -28.91
C TRP A 471 -5.32 -5.02 -29.56
N GLU A 472 -4.77 -5.75 -30.52
CA GLU A 472 -3.53 -5.36 -31.21
C GLU A 472 -3.68 -4.04 -31.98
N LYS A 473 -4.83 -3.82 -32.62
CA LYS A 473 -5.13 -2.55 -33.26
C LYS A 473 -5.14 -1.39 -32.25
N TYR A 474 -5.67 -1.62 -31.06
CA TYR A 474 -5.69 -0.63 -30.00
C TYR A 474 -4.28 -0.36 -29.47
N LEU A 475 -3.49 -1.41 -29.20
CA LEU A 475 -2.10 -1.30 -28.77
C LEU A 475 -1.23 -0.52 -29.76
N GLN A 476 -1.39 -0.75 -31.08
CA GLN A 476 -0.67 -0.02 -32.12
C GLN A 476 -0.89 1.49 -32.04
N ASN A 477 -2.06 1.94 -31.60
CA ASN A 477 -2.39 3.34 -31.47
C ASN A 477 -1.88 3.93 -30.14
N GLU A 478 -2.11 3.24 -29.03
CA GLU A 478 -1.91 3.79 -27.67
C GLU A 478 -0.51 3.52 -27.11
N LEU A 479 0.09 2.37 -27.45
CA LEU A 479 1.40 1.94 -26.97
C LEU A 479 2.31 1.50 -28.14
N PRO A 480 2.50 2.31 -29.18
CA PRO A 480 3.38 1.93 -30.30
C PRO A 480 4.79 1.61 -29.76
N ASN A 481 5.30 0.42 -30.09
CA ASN A 481 6.61 -0.09 -29.64
C ASN A 481 6.74 -0.43 -28.12
N ASN A 482 5.65 -0.41 -27.38
CA ASN A 482 5.63 -0.73 -25.93
C ASN A 482 4.68 -1.88 -25.62
N TYR A 483 4.61 -2.90 -26.49
CA TYR A 483 3.94 -4.16 -26.23
C TYR A 483 4.58 -5.30 -27.01
N TRP A 484 4.51 -6.50 -26.44
CA TRP A 484 5.07 -7.72 -27.02
C TRP A 484 4.14 -8.90 -26.78
N GLU A 485 3.86 -9.66 -27.82
CA GLU A 485 3.27 -10.98 -27.68
C GLU A 485 4.33 -11.92 -27.09
N LEU A 486 4.01 -12.52 -25.96
CA LEU A 486 4.92 -13.44 -25.26
C LEU A 486 4.62 -14.90 -25.58
N GLY A 487 3.35 -15.25 -25.84
CA GLY A 487 2.95 -16.64 -26.05
C GLY A 487 1.48 -16.88 -25.74
N PHE A 488 1.15 -18.04 -25.18
CA PHE A 488 -0.23 -18.43 -24.94
C PHE A 488 -0.38 -19.32 -23.70
N VAL A 489 -1.59 -19.34 -23.16
CA VAL A 489 -1.99 -20.15 -22.01
C VAL A 489 -2.18 -21.62 -22.44
N LYS A 490 -1.65 -22.55 -21.64
CA LYS A 490 -1.75 -24.00 -21.79
C LYS A 490 -2.64 -24.62 -20.71
N ASP A 491 -2.97 -25.88 -20.86
CA ASP A 491 -3.70 -26.63 -19.86
C ASP A 491 -2.88 -26.89 -18.58
N SER A 492 -3.55 -27.31 -17.51
CA SER A 492 -2.97 -27.57 -16.20
C SER A 492 -1.99 -28.77 -16.13
N GLU A 493 -2.06 -29.68 -17.11
CA GLU A 493 -1.19 -30.86 -17.18
C GLU A 493 0.16 -30.52 -17.85
N SER A 494 0.24 -29.36 -18.50
CA SER A 494 1.43 -28.86 -19.16
C SER A 494 2.40 -28.20 -18.17
N ASN A 495 3.67 -28.03 -18.59
CA ASN A 495 4.63 -27.19 -17.88
C ASN A 495 4.47 -25.73 -18.29
N LEU A 496 4.82 -24.82 -17.37
CA LEU A 496 5.23 -23.47 -17.71
C LEU A 496 6.58 -23.56 -18.42
N ASP A 497 6.59 -23.23 -19.71
CA ASP A 497 7.79 -23.23 -20.53
C ASP A 497 8.18 -21.80 -20.92
N ILE A 498 9.40 -21.38 -20.59
CA ILE A 498 9.97 -20.11 -21.07
C ILE A 498 11.15 -20.42 -21.99
N VAL A 499 11.08 -19.91 -23.21
CA VAL A 499 12.03 -20.13 -24.29
C VAL A 499 12.66 -18.82 -24.70
N ILE A 500 13.98 -18.74 -24.72
CA ILE A 500 14.77 -17.61 -25.24
C ILE A 500 15.61 -18.11 -26.42
N ASN A 501 15.51 -17.46 -27.56
CA ASN A 501 16.27 -17.81 -28.78
C ASN A 501 16.18 -19.31 -29.14
N ASN A 502 14.99 -19.90 -29.06
CA ASN A 502 14.70 -21.31 -29.27
C ASN A 502 15.34 -22.29 -28.27
N ARG A 503 15.92 -21.78 -27.18
CA ARG A 503 16.40 -22.61 -26.04
C ARG A 503 15.39 -22.55 -24.91
N SER A 504 14.88 -23.70 -24.46
CA SER A 504 14.09 -23.75 -23.23
C SER A 504 15.01 -23.46 -22.04
N VAL A 505 14.65 -22.41 -21.28
CA VAL A 505 15.44 -21.94 -20.14
C VAL A 505 14.74 -22.22 -18.82
N ILE A 506 13.40 -22.32 -18.82
CA ILE A 506 12.58 -22.73 -17.69
C ILE A 506 11.54 -23.70 -18.23
N SER A 507 11.36 -24.86 -17.55
CA SER A 507 10.29 -25.81 -17.79
C SER A 507 9.91 -26.47 -16.47
N LEU A 508 8.83 -25.99 -15.84
CA LEU A 508 8.39 -26.38 -14.51
C LEU A 508 6.89 -26.67 -14.52
N SER A 509 6.48 -27.73 -13.84
CA SER A 509 5.07 -28.02 -13.59
C SER A 509 4.46 -27.02 -12.62
N LEU A 510 3.14 -26.86 -12.65
CA LEU A 510 2.41 -25.99 -11.70
C LEU A 510 2.66 -26.40 -10.24
N ALA A 511 2.83 -27.70 -9.98
CA ALA A 511 3.11 -28.20 -8.64
C ALA A 511 4.49 -27.76 -8.13
N GLU A 512 5.53 -27.79 -9.00
CA GLU A 512 6.88 -27.34 -8.67
C GLU A 512 6.91 -25.82 -8.40
N LEU A 513 6.14 -25.03 -9.14
CA LEU A 513 6.00 -23.59 -8.92
C LEU A 513 5.24 -23.27 -7.63
N ALA A 514 4.08 -23.91 -7.45
CA ALA A 514 3.17 -23.62 -6.34
C ALA A 514 3.73 -24.06 -4.97
N HIS A 515 4.56 -25.13 -4.94
CA HIS A 515 5.06 -25.65 -3.66
C HIS A 515 5.92 -24.63 -2.89
N PRO A 516 7.00 -24.04 -3.43
CA PRO A 516 7.77 -23.03 -2.74
C PRO A 516 6.95 -21.75 -2.48
N TYR A 517 6.12 -21.32 -3.44
CA TYR A 517 5.29 -20.13 -3.32
C TYR A 517 4.30 -20.21 -2.15
N ASN A 518 3.56 -21.30 -2.03
CA ASN A 518 2.51 -21.43 -1.03
C ASN A 518 3.01 -21.78 0.38
N ASN A 519 4.19 -22.40 0.50
CA ASN A 519 4.65 -22.95 1.78
C ASN A 519 5.77 -22.13 2.44
N ALA A 520 6.41 -21.19 1.76
CA ALA A 520 7.56 -20.46 2.29
C ALA A 520 7.26 -19.79 3.63
N ILE A 521 6.18 -19.02 3.73
CA ILE A 521 5.82 -18.27 4.95
C ILE A 521 5.56 -19.23 6.11
N SER A 522 4.75 -20.28 5.92
CA SER A 522 4.47 -21.27 6.97
C SER A 522 5.73 -21.98 7.46
N GLN A 523 6.66 -22.29 6.56
CA GLN A 523 7.93 -22.93 6.93
C GLN A 523 8.82 -22.05 7.80
N TRP A 524 8.79 -20.73 7.62
CA TRP A 524 9.52 -19.80 8.48
C TRP A 524 9.05 -19.88 9.94
N PHE A 525 7.74 -19.99 10.16
CA PHE A 525 7.14 -20.03 11.50
C PHE A 525 7.16 -21.42 12.14
N THR A 526 7.35 -22.50 11.35
CA THR A 526 7.36 -23.87 11.87
C THR A 526 8.75 -24.43 12.12
N LYS A 527 9.82 -23.80 11.64
CA LYS A 527 11.20 -24.25 11.82
C LYS A 527 11.65 -24.32 13.29
N ASP A 528 11.05 -23.54 14.17
CA ASP A 528 11.43 -23.44 15.60
C ASP A 528 10.41 -24.06 16.57
N LEU A 529 9.33 -24.70 16.05
CA LEU A 529 8.41 -25.44 16.90
C LEU A 529 9.02 -26.82 17.21
N PRO A 530 9.24 -27.16 18.52
CA PRO A 530 9.66 -28.51 18.86
C PRO A 530 8.61 -29.49 18.35
N THR A 531 9.05 -30.49 17.60
CA THR A 531 8.19 -31.61 17.17
C THR A 531 7.57 -32.25 18.41
N ALA A 532 6.25 -32.10 18.57
CA ALA A 532 5.50 -32.69 19.67
C ALA A 532 5.49 -34.22 19.59
#